data_779da2b2a49ba58990729b3023e2c2fe
#
_entry.id   779da2b2a49ba58990729b3023e2c2fe
#
_cell.length_a   1.000
_cell.length_b   1.000
_cell.length_c   1.000
_cell.angle_alpha   90.00
_cell.angle_beta   90.00
_cell.angle_gamma   90.00
#
_symmetry.space_group_name_H-M   'P 1'
#
loop_
_entity.id
_entity.type
_entity.pdbx_description
1 polymer ?
#
loop_
_entity_poly.entity_id
_entity_poly.type
_entity_poly.pdbx_seq_one_letter_code
_entity_poly.pdbx_strand_id
1 'polypeptide(L)'
;MTLLERSKSGVCLTSAGEQVMPFLRKVLNDHQELVGQIDRMNGMETGVVRIGTFASVAINWLPNIFAVLQKDYPGIEYEMLLGDYDEVEHWIDEGRVDCGFLRLPTLPKFDTLLLKQDEYKAVLPMGHPLAAKE
;
A
#
# COMPACT_ATOMS: atom_id res chain seq x y z
N MET A 1 -19.10 -4.04 25.15
CA MET A 1 -18.36 -3.05 24.35
C MET A 1 -18.88 -3.13 22.93
N THR A 2 -19.31 -2.02 22.36
CA THR A 2 -19.85 -1.97 20.99
C THR A 2 -18.72 -1.48 20.07
N LEU A 3 -18.42 -2.21 19.00
CA LEU A 3 -17.36 -1.87 18.06
C LEU A 3 -17.87 -1.16 16.81
N LEU A 4 -19.13 -1.38 16.46
CA LEU A 4 -19.80 -0.81 15.29
C LEU A 4 -21.05 -0.07 15.73
N GLU A 5 -21.31 1.08 15.12
CA GLU A 5 -22.58 1.81 15.28
C GLU A 5 -23.22 2.08 13.92
N ARG A 6 -24.55 2.13 13.95
CA ARG A 6 -25.34 2.39 12.74
C ARG A 6 -25.71 3.87 12.72
N SER A 7 -25.34 4.57 11.64
CA SER A 7 -25.68 5.95 11.39
C SER A 7 -26.60 6.09 10.15
N LYS A 8 -27.07 7.30 9.87
CA LYS A 8 -27.82 7.60 8.63
C LYS A 8 -27.00 7.39 7.36
N SER A 9 -25.68 7.47 7.46
CA SER A 9 -24.71 7.25 6.37
C SER A 9 -24.22 5.79 6.24
N GLY A 10 -24.69 4.88 7.11
CA GLY A 10 -24.28 3.48 7.10
C GLY A 10 -23.76 2.99 8.45
N VAL A 11 -22.92 1.97 8.42
CA VAL A 11 -22.25 1.40 9.60
C VAL A 11 -20.87 2.02 9.73
N CYS A 12 -20.57 2.54 10.92
CA CYS A 12 -19.27 3.15 11.25
C CYS A 12 -18.65 2.43 12.45
N LEU A 13 -17.32 2.54 12.57
CA LEU A 13 -16.62 2.12 13.79
C LEU A 13 -16.93 3.10 14.93
N THR A 14 -17.06 2.56 16.12
CA THR A 14 -16.98 3.38 17.34
C THR A 14 -15.52 3.68 17.68
N SER A 15 -15.25 4.60 18.60
CA SER A 15 -13.88 4.84 19.09
C SER A 15 -13.21 3.55 19.64
N ALA A 16 -13.98 2.68 20.27
CA ALA A 16 -13.50 1.36 20.68
C ALA A 16 -13.24 0.44 19.47
N GLY A 17 -14.06 0.55 18.43
CA GLY A 17 -13.86 -0.17 17.17
C GLY A 17 -12.58 0.24 16.46
N GLU A 18 -12.31 1.54 16.39
CA GLU A 18 -11.07 2.08 15.81
C GLU A 18 -9.81 1.57 16.54
N GLN A 19 -9.85 1.54 17.88
CA GLN A 19 -8.72 1.05 18.68
C GLN A 19 -8.48 -0.46 18.52
N VAL A 20 -9.51 -1.25 18.29
CA VAL A 20 -9.41 -2.72 18.16
C VAL A 20 -9.11 -3.15 16.72
N MET A 21 -9.50 -2.35 15.73
CA MET A 21 -9.36 -2.70 14.32
C MET A 21 -7.93 -3.08 13.87
N PRO A 22 -6.86 -2.39 14.28
CA PRO A 22 -5.49 -2.78 13.92
C PRO A 22 -5.13 -4.19 14.43
N PHE A 23 -5.58 -4.56 15.62
CA PHE A 23 -5.34 -5.90 16.19
C PHE A 23 -6.12 -6.98 15.43
N LEU A 24 -7.36 -6.69 15.03
CA LEU A 24 -8.15 -7.63 14.21
C LEU A 24 -7.53 -7.83 12.83
N ARG A 25 -7.03 -6.76 12.21
CA ARG A 25 -6.29 -6.85 10.95
C ARG A 25 -5.04 -7.69 11.09
N LYS A 26 -4.27 -7.47 12.17
CA LYS A 26 -3.08 -8.26 12.43
C LYS A 26 -3.39 -9.75 12.56
N VAL A 27 -4.41 -10.14 13.31
CA VAL A 27 -4.83 -11.53 13.43
C VAL A 27 -5.24 -12.12 12.07
N LEU A 28 -5.95 -11.34 11.25
CA LEU A 28 -6.34 -11.76 9.91
C LEU A 28 -5.13 -11.96 9.00
N ASN A 29 -4.17 -11.03 9.04
CA ASN A 29 -2.94 -11.12 8.25
C ASN A 29 -2.09 -12.32 8.68
N ASP A 30 -1.90 -12.51 10.00
CA ASP A 30 -1.16 -13.67 10.54
C ASP A 30 -1.82 -15.00 10.11
N HIS A 31 -3.17 -15.05 10.07
CA HIS A 31 -3.91 -16.21 9.56
C HIS A 31 -3.67 -16.42 8.05
N GLN A 32 -3.71 -15.37 7.25
CA GLN A 32 -3.44 -15.45 5.81
C GLN A 32 -2.01 -15.89 5.53
N GLU A 33 -1.04 -15.40 6.31
CA GLU A 33 0.36 -15.82 6.22
C GLU A 33 0.51 -17.32 6.52
N LEU A 34 -0.17 -17.81 7.55
CA LEU A 34 -0.19 -19.25 7.89
C LEU A 34 -0.75 -20.08 6.74
N VAL A 35 -1.88 -19.68 6.14
CA VAL A 35 -2.47 -20.37 5.00
C VAL A 35 -1.51 -20.37 3.81
N GLY A 36 -0.92 -19.23 3.46
CA GLY A 36 0.08 -19.12 2.39
C GLY A 36 1.32 -19.96 2.65
N GLN A 37 1.73 -20.14 3.92
CA GLN A 37 2.84 -21.05 4.26
C GLN A 37 2.46 -22.51 4.05
N ILE A 38 1.24 -22.90 4.40
CA ILE A 38 0.73 -24.26 4.16
C ILE A 38 0.65 -24.54 2.65
N ASP A 39 0.13 -23.59 1.87
CA ASP A 39 0.01 -23.70 0.42
C ASP A 39 1.40 -23.88 -0.24
N ARG A 40 2.39 -23.10 0.18
CA ARG A 40 3.79 -23.26 -0.27
C ARG A 40 4.35 -24.66 0.04
N MET A 41 4.08 -25.19 1.24
CA MET A 41 4.50 -26.54 1.62
C MET A 41 3.85 -27.62 0.75
N ASN A 42 2.64 -27.34 0.22
CA ASN A 42 1.92 -28.20 -0.71
C ASN A 42 2.30 -27.96 -2.18
N GLY A 43 3.28 -27.10 -2.47
CA GLY A 43 3.72 -26.75 -3.82
C GLY A 43 2.75 -25.82 -4.55
N MET A 44 1.85 -25.14 -3.83
CA MET A 44 0.92 -24.13 -4.36
C MET A 44 1.46 -22.74 -4.00
N GLU A 45 1.68 -21.91 -5.01
CA GLU A 45 2.02 -20.50 -4.85
C GLU A 45 0.77 -19.67 -5.10
N THR A 46 -0.07 -19.57 -4.07
CA THR A 46 -1.34 -18.83 -4.10
C THR A 46 -1.37 -17.79 -2.99
N GLY A 47 -2.15 -16.75 -3.18
CA GLY A 47 -2.33 -15.71 -2.17
C GLY A 47 -2.77 -14.39 -2.76
N VAL A 48 -2.96 -13.40 -1.88
CA VAL A 48 -3.30 -12.03 -2.25
C VAL A 48 -2.25 -11.10 -1.67
N VAL A 49 -1.66 -10.25 -2.51
CA VAL A 49 -0.75 -9.18 -2.09
C VAL A 49 -1.46 -7.84 -2.21
N ARG A 50 -1.59 -7.13 -1.10
CA ARG A 50 -2.20 -5.79 -1.03
C ARG A 50 -1.14 -4.73 -1.08
N ILE A 51 -1.26 -3.82 -2.04
CA ILE A 51 -0.24 -2.81 -2.33
C ILE A 51 -0.86 -1.42 -2.17
N GLY A 52 -0.29 -0.63 -1.26
CA GLY A 52 -0.60 0.80 -1.15
C GLY A 52 0.22 1.60 -2.16
N THR A 53 -0.42 2.45 -2.96
CA THR A 53 0.26 3.17 -4.03
C THR A 53 -0.42 4.49 -4.36
N PHE A 54 0.26 5.33 -5.12
CA PHE A 54 -0.28 6.57 -5.66
C PHE A 54 -0.31 6.54 -7.19
N ALA A 55 -1.10 7.41 -7.79
CA ALA A 55 -1.48 7.35 -9.19
C ALA A 55 -0.31 7.21 -10.18
N SER A 56 0.80 7.93 -9.96
CA SER A 56 1.93 7.89 -10.90
C SER A 56 2.64 6.53 -10.92
N VAL A 57 2.76 5.85 -9.77
CA VAL A 57 3.33 4.49 -9.69
C VAL A 57 2.34 3.47 -10.24
N ALA A 58 1.05 3.60 -9.88
CA ALA A 58 0.02 2.70 -10.37
C ALA A 58 -0.08 2.66 -11.90
N ILE A 59 0.12 3.82 -12.56
CA ILE A 59 0.00 3.93 -14.01
C ILE A 59 1.30 3.55 -14.71
N ASN A 60 2.46 3.97 -14.18
CA ASN A 60 3.71 3.87 -14.95
C ASN A 60 4.59 2.66 -14.57
N TRP A 61 4.49 2.15 -13.33
CA TRP A 61 5.39 1.10 -12.85
C TRP A 61 4.69 -0.24 -12.65
N LEU A 62 3.55 -0.23 -11.94
CA LEU A 62 2.87 -1.46 -11.54
C LEU A 62 2.42 -2.34 -12.71
N PRO A 63 1.94 -1.84 -13.85
CA PRO A 63 1.54 -2.71 -14.96
C PRO A 63 2.67 -3.59 -15.48
N ASN A 64 3.88 -3.05 -15.58
CA ASN A 64 5.06 -3.82 -16.03
C ASN A 64 5.52 -4.82 -14.95
N ILE A 65 5.45 -4.45 -13.68
CA ILE A 65 5.79 -5.32 -12.56
C ILE A 65 4.80 -6.49 -12.51
N PHE A 66 3.49 -6.22 -12.59
CA PHE A 66 2.47 -7.27 -12.57
C PHE A 66 2.55 -8.21 -13.77
N ALA A 67 2.89 -7.70 -14.96
CA ALA A 67 3.09 -8.55 -16.13
C ALA A 67 4.20 -9.59 -15.94
N VAL A 68 5.27 -9.23 -15.23
CA VAL A 68 6.36 -10.15 -14.89
C VAL A 68 5.92 -11.11 -13.78
N LEU A 69 5.36 -10.59 -12.69
CA LEU A 69 4.95 -11.37 -11.54
C LEU A 69 3.85 -12.39 -11.89
N GLN A 70 2.88 -12.01 -12.71
CA GLN A 70 1.80 -12.90 -13.12
C GLN A 70 2.30 -14.08 -13.98
N LYS A 71 3.41 -13.89 -14.71
CA LYS A 71 4.05 -14.97 -15.46
C LYS A 71 4.75 -15.96 -14.53
N ASP A 72 5.45 -15.44 -13.51
CA ASP A 72 6.26 -16.26 -12.62
C ASP A 72 5.42 -16.85 -11.46
N TYR A 73 4.37 -16.14 -11.04
CA TYR A 73 3.48 -16.48 -9.91
C TYR A 73 2.01 -16.35 -10.31
N PRO A 74 1.48 -17.19 -11.21
CA PRO A 74 0.12 -17.06 -11.75
C PRO A 74 -1.00 -17.25 -10.71
N GLY A 75 -0.69 -17.86 -9.57
CA GLY A 75 -1.64 -18.08 -8.47
C GLY A 75 -1.74 -16.93 -7.47
N ILE A 76 -0.94 -15.85 -7.64
CA ILE A 76 -0.96 -14.70 -6.74
C ILE A 76 -1.84 -13.61 -7.32
N GLU A 77 -2.82 -13.16 -6.53
CA GLU A 77 -3.67 -12.02 -6.83
C GLU A 77 -3.09 -10.73 -6.25
N TYR A 78 -3.30 -9.61 -6.92
CA TYR A 78 -2.80 -8.30 -6.49
C TYR A 78 -3.97 -7.33 -6.31
N GLU A 79 -4.09 -6.79 -5.11
CA GLU A 79 -5.04 -5.73 -4.78
C GLU A 79 -4.30 -4.40 -4.61
N MET A 80 -4.79 -3.33 -5.25
CA MET A 80 -4.20 -2.00 -5.13
C MET A 80 -5.12 -1.07 -4.39
N LEU A 81 -4.58 -0.38 -3.38
CA LEU A 81 -5.21 0.75 -2.72
C LEU A 81 -4.51 2.04 -3.17
N LEU A 82 -5.31 2.93 -3.77
CA LEU A 82 -4.81 4.23 -4.25
C LEU A 82 -5.06 5.29 -3.20
N GLY A 83 -4.01 6.00 -2.81
CA GLY A 83 -4.06 7.11 -1.86
C GLY A 83 -2.91 8.09 -2.04
N ASP A 84 -2.79 9.02 -1.11
CA ASP A 84 -1.61 9.87 -1.00
C ASP A 84 -0.51 9.20 -0.13
N TYR A 85 0.60 9.91 0.08
CA TYR A 85 1.74 9.35 0.82
C TYR A 85 1.40 9.06 2.28
N ASP A 86 0.62 9.94 2.92
CA ASP A 86 0.26 9.82 4.34
C ASP A 86 -0.76 8.69 4.52
N GLU A 87 -1.70 8.54 3.60
CA GLU A 87 -2.65 7.43 3.58
C GLU A 87 -1.95 6.08 3.41
N VAL A 88 -1.02 5.97 2.46
CA VAL A 88 -0.28 4.73 2.22
C VAL A 88 0.57 4.37 3.44
N GLU A 89 1.25 5.34 4.06
CA GLU A 89 2.01 5.13 5.29
C GLU A 89 1.13 4.62 6.43
N HIS A 90 -0.04 5.21 6.59
CA HIS A 90 -1.04 4.79 7.58
C HIS A 90 -1.57 3.37 7.30
N TRP A 91 -1.85 3.03 6.04
CA TRP A 91 -2.33 1.69 5.68
C TRP A 91 -1.29 0.59 5.94
N ILE A 92 -0.01 0.88 5.75
CA ILE A 92 1.08 -0.05 6.12
C ILE A 92 1.11 -0.22 7.64
N ASP A 93 1.02 0.88 8.37
CA ASP A 93 1.04 0.86 9.84
C ASP A 93 -0.13 0.07 10.45
N GLU A 94 -1.30 0.20 9.86
CA GLU A 94 -2.49 -0.53 10.28
C GLU A 94 -2.56 -1.98 9.76
N GLY A 95 -1.61 -2.43 8.94
CA GLY A 95 -1.66 -3.73 8.29
C GLY A 95 -2.82 -3.88 7.30
N ARG A 96 -3.28 -2.77 6.72
CA ARG A 96 -4.30 -2.75 5.68
C ARG A 96 -3.74 -3.14 4.31
N VAL A 97 -2.46 -2.90 4.10
CA VAL A 97 -1.68 -3.33 2.94
C VAL A 97 -0.42 -4.05 3.41
N ASP A 98 0.08 -4.96 2.58
CA ASP A 98 1.26 -5.77 2.88
C ASP A 98 2.55 -5.00 2.55
N CYS A 99 2.50 -4.14 1.56
CA CYS A 99 3.58 -3.23 1.18
C CYS A 99 3.02 -1.96 0.53
N GLY A 100 3.88 -0.95 0.35
CA GLY A 100 3.45 0.29 -0.30
C GLY A 100 4.60 1.11 -0.84
N PHE A 101 4.25 2.01 -1.75
CA PHE A 101 5.18 3.00 -2.29
C PHE A 101 5.12 4.26 -1.45
N LEU A 102 6.25 4.68 -0.92
CA LEU A 102 6.38 5.81 -0.02
C LEU A 102 7.39 6.83 -0.55
N ARG A 103 7.32 8.03 -0.02
CA ARG A 103 8.33 9.05 -0.19
C ARG A 103 9.21 9.10 1.08
N LEU A 104 10.52 9.07 0.92
CA LEU A 104 11.44 9.26 2.04
C LEU A 104 11.56 10.75 2.45
N PRO A 105 11.75 11.05 3.74
CA PRO A 105 11.83 10.13 4.86
C PRO A 105 10.46 9.61 5.29
N THR A 106 10.39 8.41 5.84
CA THR A 106 9.20 7.77 6.41
C THR A 106 9.46 7.36 7.86
N LEU A 107 8.47 6.73 8.51
CA LEU A 107 8.62 6.27 9.90
C LEU A 107 9.76 5.26 10.04
N PRO A 108 10.62 5.39 11.07
CA PRO A 108 11.80 4.52 11.24
C PRO A 108 11.49 3.03 11.44
N LYS A 109 10.25 2.70 11.74
CA LYS A 109 9.79 1.32 11.97
C LYS A 109 9.57 0.52 10.68
N PHE A 110 9.59 1.18 9.52
CA PHE A 110 9.38 0.51 8.25
C PHE A 110 10.70 0.08 7.62
N ASP A 111 10.76 -1.17 7.18
CA ASP A 111 11.80 -1.63 6.28
C ASP A 111 11.58 -1.04 4.89
N THR A 112 12.56 -0.29 4.39
CA THR A 112 12.43 0.44 3.13
C THR A 112 13.51 0.06 2.14
N LEU A 113 13.13 -0.01 0.86
CA LEU A 113 14.03 -0.17 -0.27
C LEU A 113 13.95 1.07 -1.15
N LEU A 114 15.08 1.75 -1.35
CA LEU A 114 15.17 2.89 -2.26
C LEU A 114 15.07 2.40 -3.71
N LEU A 115 13.99 2.76 -4.40
CA LEU A 115 13.74 2.39 -5.80
C LEU A 115 14.24 3.46 -6.77
N LYS A 116 14.02 4.74 -6.46
CA LYS A 116 14.36 5.87 -7.32
C LYS A 116 14.56 7.13 -6.49
N GLN A 117 15.48 7.97 -6.95
CA GLN A 117 15.63 9.33 -6.47
C GLN A 117 15.11 10.29 -7.53
N ASP A 118 14.18 11.16 -7.17
CA ASP A 118 13.61 12.18 -8.02
C ASP A 118 13.99 13.58 -7.54
N GLU A 119 13.92 14.55 -8.46
CA GLU A 119 14.17 15.95 -8.21
C GLU A 119 12.90 16.78 -8.38
N TYR A 120 12.69 17.74 -7.49
CA TYR A 120 11.68 18.76 -7.70
C TYR A 120 12.11 19.73 -8.79
N LYS A 121 11.25 19.93 -9.79
CA LYS A 121 11.50 20.89 -10.88
C LYS A 121 10.40 21.94 -10.92
N ALA A 122 10.80 23.20 -11.02
CA ALA A 122 9.86 24.29 -11.28
C ALA A 122 9.43 24.25 -12.77
N VAL A 123 8.14 24.23 -13.00
CA VAL A 123 7.59 24.39 -14.36
C VAL A 123 7.30 25.86 -14.58
N LEU A 124 7.94 26.45 -15.58
CA LEU A 124 7.83 27.87 -15.90
C LEU A 124 7.31 28.05 -17.33
N PRO A 125 6.54 29.11 -17.61
CA PRO A 125 6.19 29.48 -19.00
C PRO A 125 7.44 29.73 -19.84
N MET A 126 7.32 29.49 -21.14
CA MET A 126 8.41 29.78 -22.10
C MET A 126 8.82 31.26 -22.01
N GLY A 127 10.11 31.53 -21.88
CA GLY A 127 10.64 32.89 -21.73
C GLY A 127 10.55 33.51 -20.32
N HIS A 128 10.21 32.72 -19.31
CA HIS A 128 10.18 33.25 -17.95
C HIS A 128 11.57 33.66 -17.46
N PRO A 129 11.75 34.84 -16.82
CA PRO A 129 13.07 35.33 -16.39
C PRO A 129 13.85 34.38 -15.48
N LEU A 130 13.16 33.57 -14.69
CA LEU A 130 13.79 32.57 -13.81
C LEU A 130 14.29 31.32 -14.55
N ALA A 131 13.87 31.10 -15.79
CA ALA A 131 14.32 29.93 -16.56
C ALA A 131 15.81 30.00 -16.96
N ALA A 132 16.42 31.17 -16.85
CA ALA A 132 17.84 31.40 -17.12
C ALA A 132 18.72 31.38 -15.87
N LYS A 133 18.14 31.13 -14.68
CA LYS A 133 18.89 31.00 -13.43
C LYS A 133 19.12 29.52 -13.14
N GLU A 134 20.36 29.10 -13.12
CA GLU A 134 20.82 27.84 -12.54
C GLU A 134 20.67 27.83 -11.03
#